data_92ade87c9f342367b93b5ca1cdaf6b37
#
_entry.id   92ade87c9f342367b93b5ca1cdaf6b37
#
_cell.length_a   1.000
_cell.length_b   1.000
_cell.length_c   1.000
_cell.angle_alpha   90.00
_cell.angle_beta   90.00
_cell.angle_gamma   90.00
#
_symmetry.space_group_name_H-M   'P 1'
#
loop_
_entity.id
_entity.type
_entity.pdbx_description
1 polymer ?
#
loop_
_entity_poly.entity_id
_entity_poly.type
_entity_poly.pdbx_seq_one_letter_code
_entity_poly.pdbx_strand_id
1 'polypeptide(L)'
;MLMDFAKHRTSGAATPREIAQRLSRSRRDFLRDAAGVALGSSLLGASPFLRGEAAAKKRKMIVVTFGGGARDQETFAPEGQENIPYMLRELIPQSSFFTQVTNQGILGHYVATASLATGVYETLNNFSAIAPEHPTVFEYFRKDLKRPSSDAWVVAPSNGFNRIGESESRSYGPGLGARVVLPKHLLSAASSGALKDYQHLVRDNYETPLYTPQIGGGEFELQQLEMILKLSVDDFMAHARTVSSPDELSMYIVKRLMQEESPSLLWITMHDIDIAHSGTYSLYVDAIRRTDRLCAELWKTVQSEPEYAGNTTLFILPDFGRDADEDPGGNGFQHHRTGDAASRTTWMMALGAGVRQGVVYDRPMQSIDLVPSLGAMMGFSPALSQGKPIKELL
;
A
#
# COMPACT_ATOMS: atom_id res chain seq x y z
N MET A 1 -43.55 11.79 -47.36
CA MET A 1 -42.11 11.99 -47.35
C MET A 1 -41.60 11.65 -45.95
N LEU A 2 -41.45 10.38 -45.70
CA LEU A 2 -41.06 9.83 -44.39
C LEU A 2 -39.55 9.68 -44.43
N MET A 3 -38.81 10.44 -43.59
CA MET A 3 -37.38 10.29 -43.40
C MET A 3 -37.15 9.26 -42.28
N ASP A 4 -36.42 8.27 -42.66
CA ASP A 4 -35.99 7.13 -41.89
C ASP A 4 -34.84 7.56 -40.95
N PHE A 5 -35.09 7.63 -39.61
CA PHE A 5 -34.07 7.84 -38.58
C PHE A 5 -33.98 6.58 -37.73
N ALA A 6 -33.30 5.59 -38.22
CA ALA A 6 -32.95 4.44 -37.42
C ALA A 6 -31.61 3.86 -37.85
N LYS A 7 -30.56 4.23 -37.15
CA LYS A 7 -29.38 3.39 -36.85
C LYS A 7 -28.49 4.10 -35.83
N HIS A 8 -28.94 4.21 -34.60
CA HIS A 8 -28.00 4.32 -33.48
C HIS A 8 -27.36 2.94 -33.27
N ARG A 9 -26.10 2.81 -33.61
CA ARG A 9 -25.26 1.73 -33.14
C ARG A 9 -25.23 1.81 -31.61
N THR A 10 -25.83 0.83 -30.94
CA THR A 10 -25.55 0.54 -29.54
C THR A 10 -24.07 0.12 -29.48
N SER A 11 -23.21 1.02 -29.02
CA SER A 11 -21.87 0.64 -28.62
C SER A 11 -22.05 -0.29 -27.42
N GLY A 12 -21.87 -1.60 -27.63
CA GLY A 12 -21.92 -2.56 -26.54
C GLY A 12 -20.88 -2.17 -25.49
N ALA A 13 -21.31 -2.05 -24.24
CA ALA A 13 -20.41 -1.87 -23.12
C ALA A 13 -19.34 -2.99 -23.15
N ALA A 14 -18.07 -2.61 -23.02
CA ALA A 14 -16.97 -3.56 -23.04
C ALA A 14 -17.12 -4.54 -21.88
N THR A 15 -16.89 -5.82 -22.13
CA THR A 15 -16.97 -6.82 -21.09
C THR A 15 -15.86 -6.61 -20.04
N PRO A 16 -16.07 -7.05 -18.77
CA PRO A 16 -15.04 -6.99 -17.74
C PRO A 16 -13.68 -7.54 -18.18
N ARG A 17 -13.71 -8.57 -19.03
CA ARG A 17 -12.50 -9.18 -19.60
C ARG A 17 -11.82 -8.29 -20.64
N GLU A 18 -12.57 -7.56 -21.44
CA GLU A 18 -12.03 -6.60 -22.42
C GLU A 18 -11.46 -5.37 -21.74
N ILE A 19 -12.09 -4.88 -20.66
CA ILE A 19 -11.58 -3.78 -19.85
C ILE A 19 -10.25 -4.18 -19.18
N ALA A 20 -10.21 -5.34 -18.53
CA ALA A 20 -8.99 -5.88 -17.92
C ALA A 20 -7.87 -6.07 -18.97
N GLN A 21 -8.20 -6.53 -20.18
CA GLN A 21 -7.23 -6.63 -21.28
C GLN A 21 -6.75 -5.27 -21.79
N ARG A 22 -7.60 -4.24 -21.83
CA ARG A 22 -7.19 -2.88 -22.21
C ARG A 22 -6.26 -2.26 -21.17
N LEU A 23 -6.58 -2.41 -19.89
CA LEU A 23 -5.74 -1.93 -18.79
C LEU A 23 -4.37 -2.62 -18.77
N SER A 24 -4.34 -3.93 -18.96
CA SER A 24 -3.08 -4.69 -19.03
C SER A 24 -2.25 -4.32 -20.25
N ARG A 25 -2.88 -3.99 -21.38
CA ARG A 25 -2.17 -3.50 -22.58
C ARG A 25 -1.55 -2.14 -22.36
N SER A 26 -2.26 -1.19 -21.75
CA SER A 26 -1.73 0.15 -21.45
C SER A 26 -0.47 0.08 -20.60
N ARG A 27 -0.50 -0.68 -19.49
CA ARG A 27 0.67 -0.91 -18.63
C ARG A 27 1.79 -1.65 -19.34
N ARG A 28 1.46 -2.64 -20.14
CA ARG A 28 2.41 -3.48 -20.88
C ARG A 28 3.13 -2.71 -21.99
N ASP A 29 2.39 -1.95 -22.79
CA ASP A 29 2.94 -1.21 -23.91
C ASP A 29 3.90 -0.13 -23.40
N PHE A 30 3.52 0.59 -22.35
CA PHE A 30 4.41 1.54 -21.68
C PHE A 30 5.71 0.89 -21.17
N LEU A 31 5.61 -0.28 -20.51
CA LEU A 31 6.78 -0.95 -19.92
C LEU A 31 7.69 -1.59 -20.98
N ARG A 32 7.17 -1.94 -22.15
CA ARG A 32 8.00 -2.36 -23.30
C ARG A 32 8.86 -1.20 -23.83
N ASP A 33 8.28 -0.02 -23.93
CA ASP A 33 9.00 1.17 -24.40
C ASP A 33 10.04 1.62 -23.37
N ALA A 34 9.73 1.55 -22.07
CA ALA A 34 10.66 1.86 -20.98
C ALA A 34 11.82 0.84 -20.86
N ALA A 35 11.57 -0.46 -21.08
CA ALA A 35 12.63 -1.48 -21.07
C ALA A 35 13.63 -1.34 -22.23
N GLY A 36 13.20 -0.76 -23.35
CA GLY A 36 14.08 -0.45 -24.48
C GLY A 36 15.13 0.60 -24.17
N VAL A 37 14.90 1.47 -23.19
CA VAL A 37 15.84 2.54 -22.78
C VAL A 37 16.84 2.05 -21.71
N ALA A 38 16.51 1.03 -20.93
CA ALA A 38 17.33 0.53 -19.81
C ALA A 38 18.51 -0.37 -20.23
N LEU A 39 18.57 -0.84 -21.49
CA LEU A 39 19.63 -1.72 -21.97
C LEU A 39 20.99 -1.03 -22.27
N GLY A 40 21.07 0.30 -22.02
CA GLY A 40 22.25 1.11 -22.33
C GLY A 40 23.24 1.37 -21.19
N SER A 41 22.98 0.97 -19.94
CA SER A 41 23.74 1.49 -18.78
C SER A 41 24.29 0.46 -17.80
N SER A 42 24.32 -0.82 -18.08
CA SER A 42 24.82 -1.83 -17.14
C SER A 42 26.12 -2.50 -17.59
N LEU A 43 27.22 -1.71 -17.56
CA LEU A 43 28.59 -2.25 -17.56
C LEU A 43 29.45 -1.42 -16.61
N LEU A 44 29.35 -1.64 -15.31
CA LEU A 44 30.39 -1.29 -14.34
C LEU A 44 30.44 -2.37 -13.24
N GLY A 45 31.44 -3.16 -13.37
CA GLY A 45 32.30 -3.91 -12.48
C GLY A 45 31.78 -4.35 -11.10
N ALA A 46 31.41 -5.62 -10.97
CA ALA A 46 31.42 -6.32 -9.70
C ALA A 46 32.86 -6.66 -9.31
N SER A 47 33.42 -5.98 -8.32
CA SER A 47 34.64 -6.38 -7.67
C SER A 47 34.34 -7.48 -6.65
N PRO A 48 35.03 -8.66 -6.68
CA PRO A 48 34.91 -9.67 -5.66
C PRO A 48 35.94 -9.40 -4.57
N PHE A 49 35.61 -8.66 -3.53
CA PHE A 49 36.52 -8.54 -2.38
C PHE A 49 35.81 -8.73 -1.03
N LEU A 50 36.27 -9.78 -0.32
CA LEU A 50 36.20 -10.02 1.13
C LEU A 50 34.80 -10.14 1.74
N ARG A 51 34.22 -11.35 1.63
CA ARG A 51 33.24 -11.85 2.62
C ARG A 51 34.02 -12.24 3.88
N GLY A 52 34.19 -11.29 4.81
CA GLY A 52 34.18 -11.63 6.20
C GLY A 52 32.78 -12.16 6.54
N GLU A 53 32.68 -13.21 7.37
CA GLU A 53 31.41 -13.70 7.92
C GLU A 53 30.79 -12.63 8.84
N ALA A 54 30.24 -11.57 8.25
CA ALA A 54 29.27 -10.73 8.91
C ALA A 54 28.03 -11.60 9.10
N ALA A 55 27.56 -11.78 10.33
CA ALA A 55 26.32 -12.48 10.64
C ALA A 55 25.25 -12.01 9.66
N ALA A 56 24.67 -12.95 8.91
CA ALA A 56 23.71 -12.62 7.84
C ALA A 56 22.60 -11.75 8.43
N LYS A 57 22.48 -10.51 7.94
CA LYS A 57 21.46 -9.58 8.41
C LYS A 57 20.09 -10.23 8.26
N LYS A 58 19.24 -10.08 9.27
CA LYS A 58 17.87 -10.59 9.24
C LYS A 58 17.11 -9.94 8.09
N ARG A 59 16.44 -10.76 7.28
CA ARG A 59 15.60 -10.26 6.19
C ARG A 59 14.49 -9.36 6.72
N LYS A 60 14.27 -8.25 6.07
CA LYS A 60 13.21 -7.28 6.38
C LYS A 60 12.21 -7.19 5.23
N MET A 61 10.96 -6.97 5.58
CA MET A 61 9.86 -6.76 4.64
C MET A 61 9.13 -5.47 4.95
N ILE A 62 8.92 -4.67 3.93
CA ILE A 62 8.06 -3.49 4.00
C ILE A 62 6.96 -3.65 2.97
N VAL A 63 5.71 -3.49 3.37
CA VAL A 63 4.54 -3.46 2.49
C VAL A 63 3.96 -2.07 2.53
N VAL A 64 3.77 -1.46 1.36
CA VAL A 64 3.09 -0.19 1.19
C VAL A 64 1.80 -0.43 0.43
N THR A 65 0.67 -0.12 1.05
CA THR A 65 -0.58 -0.01 0.34
C THR A 65 -0.65 1.38 -0.29
N PHE A 66 -0.58 1.42 -1.62
CA PHE A 66 -0.79 2.64 -2.43
C PHE A 66 -2.30 2.92 -2.43
N GLY A 67 -2.79 3.34 -1.27
CA GLY A 67 -4.19 3.29 -0.90
C GLY A 67 -5.02 4.42 -1.47
N GLY A 68 -6.32 4.15 -1.56
CA GLY A 68 -7.27 5.00 -2.23
C GLY A 68 -7.51 4.63 -3.69
N GLY A 69 -6.66 3.78 -4.28
CA GLY A 69 -6.75 3.33 -5.67
C GLY A 69 -6.50 4.44 -6.69
N ALA A 70 -5.83 4.12 -7.78
CA ALA A 70 -5.60 5.03 -8.91
C ALA A 70 -5.84 4.30 -10.22
N ARG A 71 -6.46 4.99 -11.20
CA ARG A 71 -6.70 4.44 -12.53
C ARG A 71 -5.46 4.54 -13.40
N ASP A 72 -5.41 3.75 -14.47
CA ASP A 72 -4.36 3.84 -15.47
C ASP A 72 -4.36 5.19 -16.19
N GLN A 73 -5.52 5.79 -16.38
CA GLN A 73 -5.68 7.12 -16.98
C GLN A 73 -4.87 8.20 -16.25
N GLU A 74 -4.78 8.12 -14.94
CA GLU A 74 -4.01 9.08 -14.13
C GLU A 74 -2.62 8.59 -13.75
N THR A 75 -2.20 7.38 -14.20
CA THR A 75 -0.90 6.79 -13.86
C THR A 75 -0.14 6.28 -15.08
N PHE A 76 -0.44 5.07 -15.57
CA PHE A 76 0.35 4.40 -16.61
C PHE A 76 -0.02 4.75 -18.04
N ALA A 77 -1.23 5.25 -18.30
CA ALA A 77 -1.60 5.76 -19.62
C ALA A 77 -0.75 6.99 -19.98
N PRO A 78 -0.50 7.26 -21.27
CA PRO A 78 0.37 8.36 -21.69
C PRO A 78 0.05 9.70 -21.02
N GLU A 79 -1.24 10.00 -20.87
CA GLU A 79 -1.74 11.23 -20.24
C GLU A 79 -1.49 11.30 -18.73
N GLY A 80 -1.36 10.15 -18.07
CA GLY A 80 -1.18 10.04 -16.61
C GLY A 80 0.27 9.95 -16.15
N GLN A 81 1.20 9.65 -17.04
CA GLN A 81 2.60 9.35 -16.70
C GLN A 81 3.32 10.49 -15.98
N GLU A 82 2.94 11.71 -16.23
CA GLU A 82 3.50 12.88 -15.54
C GLU A 82 3.18 12.90 -14.05
N ASN A 83 2.19 12.11 -13.59
CA ASN A 83 1.76 12.07 -12.20
C ASN A 83 2.55 11.06 -11.37
N ILE A 84 3.30 10.13 -12.02
CA ILE A 84 4.09 9.09 -11.34
C ILE A 84 5.55 9.05 -11.82
N PRO A 85 6.26 10.20 -11.88
CA PRO A 85 7.59 10.28 -12.45
C PRO A 85 8.64 9.46 -11.71
N TYR A 86 8.52 9.33 -10.38
CA TYR A 86 9.46 8.55 -9.57
C TYR A 86 9.25 7.04 -9.76
N MET A 87 7.99 6.60 -9.79
CA MET A 87 7.67 5.20 -10.08
C MET A 87 8.24 4.78 -11.42
N LEU A 88 8.04 5.59 -12.46
CA LEU A 88 8.48 5.28 -13.82
C LEU A 88 10.00 5.28 -13.98
N ARG A 89 10.69 6.24 -13.38
CA ARG A 89 12.13 6.46 -13.61
C ARG A 89 13.04 5.82 -12.58
N GLU A 90 12.56 5.65 -11.35
CA GLU A 90 13.38 5.17 -10.25
C GLU A 90 12.96 3.78 -9.74
N LEU A 91 11.65 3.51 -9.55
CA LEU A 91 11.19 2.31 -8.88
C LEU A 91 11.00 1.13 -9.84
N ILE A 92 10.26 1.30 -10.93
CA ILE A 92 9.99 0.22 -11.90
C ILE A 92 11.28 -0.38 -12.47
N PRO A 93 12.30 0.41 -12.87
CA PRO A 93 13.56 -0.16 -13.36
C PRO A 93 14.30 -1.04 -12.37
N GLN A 94 14.05 -0.88 -11.08
CA GLN A 94 14.68 -1.66 -10.00
C GLN A 94 13.77 -2.77 -9.46
N SER A 95 12.61 -2.99 -10.06
CA SER A 95 11.57 -3.87 -9.53
C SER A 95 11.28 -5.10 -10.40
N SER A 96 10.59 -6.06 -9.80
CA SER A 96 9.68 -6.99 -10.47
C SER A 96 8.28 -6.38 -10.44
N PHE A 97 7.71 -6.08 -11.60
CA PHE A 97 6.43 -5.40 -11.74
C PHE A 97 5.35 -6.35 -12.28
N PHE A 98 4.24 -6.47 -11.56
CA PHE A 98 3.10 -7.33 -11.89
C PHE A 98 1.93 -6.46 -12.34
N THR A 99 1.46 -6.65 -13.57
CA THR A 99 0.47 -5.76 -14.21
C THR A 99 -0.97 -6.12 -13.93
N GLN A 100 -1.26 -7.33 -13.46
CA GLN A 100 -2.63 -7.86 -13.36
C GLN A 100 -2.88 -8.48 -11.98
N VAL A 101 -2.99 -7.64 -10.95
CA VAL A 101 -3.34 -8.06 -9.59
C VAL A 101 -4.83 -7.84 -9.39
N THR A 102 -5.58 -8.90 -9.09
CA THR A 102 -7.03 -8.84 -8.95
C THR A 102 -7.45 -9.00 -7.50
N ASN A 103 -8.26 -8.07 -7.00
CA ASN A 103 -9.00 -8.21 -5.76
C ASN A 103 -10.42 -8.72 -6.07
N GLN A 104 -10.74 -9.95 -5.63
CA GLN A 104 -12.06 -10.56 -5.82
C GLN A 104 -13.00 -10.33 -4.63
N GLY A 105 -12.51 -9.73 -3.56
CA GLY A 105 -13.26 -9.44 -2.35
C GLY A 105 -14.09 -8.16 -2.42
N ILE A 106 -14.43 -7.62 -1.26
CA ILE A 106 -15.12 -6.36 -1.10
C ILE A 106 -14.11 -5.22 -1.33
N LEU A 107 -14.48 -4.25 -2.17
CA LEU A 107 -13.65 -3.09 -2.49
C LEU A 107 -13.94 -1.94 -1.51
N GLY A 108 -13.65 -2.15 -0.25
CA GLY A 108 -13.61 -1.13 0.79
C GLY A 108 -12.20 -1.10 1.36
N HIS A 109 -11.63 0.08 1.61
CA HIS A 109 -10.20 0.23 1.93
C HIS A 109 -9.76 -0.61 3.12
N TYR A 110 -10.52 -0.59 4.22
CA TYR A 110 -10.17 -1.39 5.38
C TYR A 110 -10.29 -2.89 5.10
N VAL A 111 -11.42 -3.37 4.54
CA VAL A 111 -11.63 -4.80 4.31
C VAL A 111 -10.70 -5.36 3.23
N ALA A 112 -10.38 -4.57 2.21
CA ALA A 112 -9.41 -4.95 1.19
C ALA A 112 -7.99 -5.06 1.77
N THR A 113 -7.58 -4.09 2.61
CA THR A 113 -6.28 -4.15 3.29
C THR A 113 -6.23 -5.30 4.31
N ALA A 114 -7.32 -5.58 5.01
CA ALA A 114 -7.44 -6.78 5.86
C ALA A 114 -7.27 -8.06 5.05
N SER A 115 -7.90 -8.14 3.86
CA SER A 115 -7.73 -9.28 2.95
C SER A 115 -6.30 -9.43 2.45
N LEU A 116 -5.62 -8.32 2.15
CA LEU A 116 -4.19 -8.32 1.82
C LEU A 116 -3.34 -8.82 3.00
N ALA A 117 -3.69 -8.46 4.23
CA ALA A 117 -2.91 -8.80 5.42
C ALA A 117 -3.16 -10.23 5.93
N THR A 118 -4.33 -10.83 5.65
CA THR A 118 -4.66 -12.20 6.05
C THR A 118 -4.40 -13.23 4.94
N GLY A 119 -4.38 -12.79 3.68
CA GLY A 119 -4.34 -13.69 2.53
C GLY A 119 -5.66 -14.45 2.32
N VAL A 120 -6.76 -13.88 2.81
CA VAL A 120 -8.14 -14.38 2.65
C VAL A 120 -9.03 -13.21 2.27
N TYR A 121 -10.00 -13.39 1.38
CA TYR A 121 -10.99 -12.36 1.11
C TYR A 121 -11.95 -12.22 2.28
N GLU A 122 -11.64 -11.28 3.16
CA GLU A 122 -12.45 -10.96 4.35
C GLU A 122 -13.82 -10.37 3.94
N THR A 123 -14.84 -10.60 4.78
CA THR A 123 -16.21 -10.12 4.55
C THR A 123 -16.68 -9.13 5.60
N LEU A 124 -15.75 -8.35 6.13
CA LEU A 124 -15.97 -7.40 7.22
C LEU A 124 -16.73 -6.16 6.77
N ASN A 125 -17.37 -5.51 7.70
CA ASN A 125 -17.92 -4.18 7.47
C ASN A 125 -16.77 -3.15 7.39
N ASN A 126 -16.67 -2.47 6.26
CA ASN A 126 -15.61 -1.49 5.99
C ASN A 126 -15.61 -0.29 6.96
N PHE A 127 -16.76 0.03 7.55
CA PHE A 127 -16.95 1.20 8.41
C PHE A 127 -16.97 0.89 9.90
N SER A 128 -16.79 -0.37 10.25
CA SER A 128 -16.72 -0.81 11.65
C SER A 128 -15.29 -1.23 11.96
N ALA A 129 -14.75 -0.73 13.06
CA ALA A 129 -13.41 -1.10 13.53
C ALA A 129 -13.42 -2.53 14.11
N ILE A 130 -13.63 -3.51 13.23
CA ILE A 130 -13.69 -4.95 13.55
C ILE A 130 -12.37 -5.57 13.13
N ALA A 131 -11.76 -6.38 13.99
CA ALA A 131 -10.56 -7.11 13.64
C ALA A 131 -10.83 -8.14 12.52
N PRO A 132 -9.81 -8.49 11.70
CA PRO A 132 -9.93 -9.59 10.76
C PRO A 132 -10.34 -10.91 11.43
N GLU A 133 -11.09 -11.74 10.72
CA GLU A 133 -11.49 -13.06 11.22
C GLU A 133 -10.35 -14.09 11.11
N HIS A 134 -9.52 -13.94 10.09
CA HIS A 134 -8.39 -14.83 9.82
C HIS A 134 -7.09 -14.23 10.32
N PRO A 135 -6.10 -15.08 10.70
CA PRO A 135 -4.81 -14.60 11.19
C PRO A 135 -4.12 -13.69 10.18
N THR A 136 -3.56 -12.60 10.66
CA THR A 136 -2.81 -11.66 9.86
C THR A 136 -1.38 -12.15 9.60
N VAL A 137 -0.73 -11.58 8.62
CA VAL A 137 0.70 -11.81 8.31
C VAL A 137 1.59 -11.55 9.54
N PHE A 138 1.22 -10.63 10.42
CA PHE A 138 1.96 -10.30 11.63
C PHE A 138 1.90 -11.43 12.66
N GLU A 139 0.74 -12.05 12.82
CA GLU A 139 0.54 -13.17 13.74
C GLU A 139 1.30 -14.40 13.26
N TYR A 140 1.26 -14.73 11.96
CA TYR A 140 2.07 -15.79 11.38
C TYR A 140 3.56 -15.53 11.60
N PHE A 141 4.04 -14.33 11.22
CA PHE A 141 5.43 -13.92 11.36
C PHE A 141 5.92 -14.02 12.79
N ARG A 142 5.16 -13.47 13.74
CA ARG A 142 5.58 -13.43 15.15
C ARG A 142 5.53 -14.80 15.80
N LYS A 143 4.50 -15.60 15.54
CA LYS A 143 4.34 -16.93 16.12
C LYS A 143 5.39 -17.90 15.62
N ASP A 144 5.51 -18.04 14.29
CA ASP A 144 6.38 -19.06 13.69
C ASP A 144 7.86 -18.75 13.90
N LEU A 145 8.24 -17.46 13.78
CA LEU A 145 9.62 -17.02 13.93
C LEU A 145 9.96 -16.55 15.35
N LYS A 146 9.03 -16.68 16.30
CA LYS A 146 9.19 -16.28 17.71
C LYS A 146 9.66 -14.82 17.85
N ARG A 147 9.04 -13.91 17.07
CA ARG A 147 9.44 -12.50 17.02
C ARG A 147 8.75 -11.68 18.10
N PRO A 148 9.44 -10.70 18.71
CA PRO A 148 8.81 -9.78 19.69
C PRO A 148 7.83 -8.83 19.00
N SER A 149 6.99 -8.16 19.79
CA SER A 149 6.02 -7.19 19.25
C SER A 149 6.68 -5.97 18.60
N SER A 150 7.89 -5.60 19.04
CA SER A 150 8.67 -4.51 18.44
C SER A 150 9.16 -4.78 17.01
N ASP A 151 8.99 -6.02 16.52
CA ASP A 151 9.48 -6.43 15.20
C ASP A 151 8.41 -6.43 14.10
N ALA A 152 7.15 -6.14 14.46
CA ALA A 152 6.01 -6.08 13.55
C ALA A 152 5.17 -4.82 13.81
N TRP A 153 5.06 -3.95 12.81
CA TRP A 153 4.38 -2.68 12.92
C TRP A 153 3.47 -2.37 11.73
N VAL A 154 2.39 -1.66 12.03
CA VAL A 154 1.49 -1.03 11.06
C VAL A 154 1.50 0.48 11.30
N VAL A 155 1.65 1.26 10.25
CA VAL A 155 1.44 2.71 10.26
C VAL A 155 0.37 3.03 9.22
N ALA A 156 -0.74 3.61 9.65
CA ALA A 156 -1.87 3.97 8.81
C ALA A 156 -2.43 5.34 9.20
N PRO A 157 -2.75 6.23 8.25
CA PRO A 157 -3.24 7.56 8.57
C PRO A 157 -4.66 7.54 9.13
N SER A 158 -5.50 6.64 8.66
CA SER A 158 -6.92 6.57 9.00
C SER A 158 -7.18 5.74 10.25
N ASN A 159 -8.09 6.24 11.07
CA ASN A 159 -8.54 5.57 12.29
C ASN A 159 -9.27 4.24 12.02
N GLY A 160 -9.85 4.06 10.83
CA GLY A 160 -10.48 2.81 10.41
C GLY A 160 -9.52 1.61 10.37
N PHE A 161 -8.21 1.85 10.31
CA PHE A 161 -7.19 0.80 10.25
C PHE A 161 -6.67 0.33 11.62
N ASN A 162 -7.22 0.80 12.74
CA ASN A 162 -6.73 0.48 14.08
C ASN A 162 -6.75 -1.02 14.43
N ARG A 163 -7.58 -1.82 13.77
CA ARG A 163 -7.72 -3.27 14.05
C ARG A 163 -6.96 -4.17 13.07
N ILE A 164 -6.26 -3.61 12.09
CA ILE A 164 -5.60 -4.43 11.06
C ILE A 164 -4.42 -5.26 11.57
N GLY A 165 -3.84 -4.87 12.69
CA GLY A 165 -2.64 -5.51 13.24
C GLY A 165 -2.88 -6.88 13.85
N GLU A 166 -4.09 -7.18 14.33
CA GLU A 166 -4.40 -8.40 15.10
C GLU A 166 -5.80 -8.92 14.78
N SER A 167 -5.90 -10.22 14.55
CA SER A 167 -7.17 -10.89 14.22
C SER A 167 -7.94 -11.37 15.46
N GLU A 168 -9.20 -11.80 15.25
CA GLU A 168 -10.01 -12.52 16.23
C GLU A 168 -9.81 -14.04 16.16
N SER A 169 -8.83 -14.51 15.40
CA SER A 169 -8.58 -15.93 15.23
C SER A 169 -8.15 -16.61 16.53
N ARG A 170 -8.95 -17.57 16.97
CA ARG A 170 -8.68 -18.35 18.19
C ARG A 170 -7.37 -19.15 18.11
N SER A 171 -6.89 -19.45 16.92
CA SER A 171 -5.66 -20.22 16.69
C SER A 171 -4.40 -19.43 17.00
N TYR A 172 -4.50 -18.09 17.02
CA TYR A 172 -3.37 -17.22 17.25
C TYR A 172 -3.47 -16.49 18.59
N GLY A 173 -4.62 -16.06 19.00
CA GLY A 173 -4.85 -15.45 20.30
C GLY A 173 -4.28 -14.04 20.45
N PRO A 174 -4.63 -13.34 21.52
CA PRO A 174 -4.25 -11.96 21.75
C PRO A 174 -2.74 -11.80 21.98
N GLY A 175 -2.21 -10.66 21.54
CA GLY A 175 -0.82 -10.25 21.75
C GLY A 175 0.18 -10.80 20.74
N LEU A 176 -0.26 -11.49 19.68
CA LEU A 176 0.60 -11.91 18.57
C LEU A 176 0.55 -10.98 17.37
N GLY A 177 -0.30 -9.97 17.37
CA GLY A 177 -0.43 -9.00 16.29
C GLY A 177 0.71 -7.98 16.21
N ALA A 178 0.63 -7.08 15.25
CA ALA A 178 1.53 -5.93 15.11
C ALA A 178 1.14 -4.80 16.08
N ARG A 179 2.11 -3.93 16.38
CA ARG A 179 1.82 -2.62 16.96
C ARG A 179 1.26 -1.71 15.87
N VAL A 180 0.21 -0.95 16.17
CA VAL A 180 -0.46 -0.07 15.21
C VAL A 180 -0.25 1.37 15.62
N VAL A 181 0.27 2.18 14.70
CA VAL A 181 0.42 3.63 14.87
C VAL A 181 -0.55 4.34 13.95
N LEU A 182 -1.38 5.21 14.51
CA LEU A 182 -2.34 6.05 13.80
C LEU A 182 -1.94 7.53 13.98
N PRO A 183 -1.18 8.13 13.05
CA PRO A 183 -0.66 9.49 13.20
C PRO A 183 -1.74 10.55 13.40
N LYS A 184 -2.92 10.41 12.77
CA LYS A 184 -4.06 11.31 13.02
C LYS A 184 -4.55 11.24 14.46
N HIS A 185 -4.58 10.06 15.04
CA HIS A 185 -4.97 9.87 16.44
C HIS A 185 -3.95 10.53 17.38
N LEU A 186 -2.66 10.31 17.14
CA LEU A 186 -1.60 10.96 17.91
C LEU A 186 -1.71 12.48 17.82
N LEU A 187 -1.95 13.01 16.64
CA LEU A 187 -2.13 14.44 16.41
C LEU A 187 -3.36 14.99 17.14
N SER A 188 -4.46 14.26 17.12
CA SER A 188 -5.68 14.63 17.86
C SER A 188 -5.44 14.66 19.36
N ALA A 189 -4.74 13.66 19.91
CA ALA A 189 -4.38 13.59 21.31
C ALA A 189 -3.41 14.73 21.73
N ALA A 190 -2.40 15.02 20.88
CA ALA A 190 -1.40 16.04 21.14
C ALA A 190 -1.94 17.48 21.07
N SER A 191 -2.94 17.71 20.22
CA SER A 191 -3.43 19.07 19.93
C SER A 191 -4.24 19.72 21.08
N SER A 192 -4.65 18.94 22.08
CA SER A 192 -5.33 19.42 23.30
C SER A 192 -6.46 20.45 23.05
N GLY A 193 -7.20 20.31 21.93
CA GLY A 193 -8.28 21.23 21.54
C GLY A 193 -7.92 22.27 20.46
N ALA A 194 -6.64 22.39 20.07
CA ALA A 194 -6.20 23.26 18.97
C ALA A 194 -6.27 22.56 17.59
N LEU A 195 -7.17 21.60 17.40
CA LEU A 195 -7.36 20.84 16.15
C LEU A 195 -7.62 21.73 14.93
N LYS A 196 -8.07 22.96 15.12
CA LYS A 196 -8.36 23.90 14.03
C LYS A 196 -7.13 24.14 13.12
N ASP A 197 -5.94 24.13 13.68
CA ASP A 197 -4.69 24.36 12.95
C ASP A 197 -4.26 23.14 12.11
N TYR A 198 -4.85 21.98 12.36
CA TYR A 198 -4.49 20.69 11.75
C TYR A 198 -5.65 20.05 11.01
N GLN A 199 -6.73 20.78 10.71
CA GLN A 199 -7.92 20.23 10.07
C GLN A 199 -7.61 19.51 8.75
N HIS A 200 -6.63 20.00 8.00
CA HIS A 200 -6.18 19.39 6.74
C HIS A 200 -5.53 18.02 6.92
N LEU A 201 -5.05 17.68 8.14
CA LEU A 201 -4.44 16.39 8.46
C LEU A 201 -5.39 15.41 9.14
N VAL A 202 -6.39 15.90 9.88
CA VAL A 202 -7.28 15.04 10.67
C VAL A 202 -8.64 14.84 10.00
N ARG A 203 -9.02 15.71 9.05
CA ARG A 203 -10.29 15.62 8.36
C ARG A 203 -10.24 14.56 7.30
N ASP A 204 -10.96 13.47 7.52
CA ASP A 204 -11.28 12.52 6.47
C ASP A 204 -12.53 13.01 5.76
N ASN A 205 -12.47 13.15 4.44
CA ASN A 205 -13.61 13.59 3.64
C ASN A 205 -14.74 12.54 3.61
N TYR A 206 -14.46 11.35 4.06
CA TYR A 206 -15.34 10.19 3.93
C TYR A 206 -15.59 9.44 5.23
N GLU A 207 -14.60 9.38 6.12
CA GLU A 207 -14.78 8.72 7.39
C GLU A 207 -15.56 9.62 8.34
N THR A 208 -16.64 9.09 8.89
CA THR A 208 -17.34 9.74 10.00
C THR A 208 -16.34 10.01 11.12
N PRO A 209 -16.36 11.20 11.75
CA PRO A 209 -15.45 11.53 12.84
C PRO A 209 -15.67 10.71 14.12
N LEU A 210 -16.37 9.60 14.05
CA LEU A 210 -16.64 8.67 15.14
C LEU A 210 -15.46 7.71 15.36
N TYR A 211 -14.25 8.26 15.52
CA TYR A 211 -13.21 7.50 16.16
C TYR A 211 -13.57 7.32 17.63
N THR A 212 -13.98 6.12 17.97
CA THR A 212 -14.05 5.69 19.36
C THR A 212 -12.73 4.98 19.66
N PRO A 213 -11.85 5.53 20.53
CA PRO A 213 -10.66 4.83 20.95
C PRO A 213 -11.07 3.48 21.49
N GLN A 214 -10.68 2.39 20.84
CA GLN A 214 -10.90 1.07 21.40
C GLN A 214 -9.79 0.83 22.44
N ILE A 215 -10.17 0.90 23.69
CA ILE A 215 -9.31 0.60 24.83
C ILE A 215 -8.90 -0.87 24.72
N GLY A 216 -7.62 -1.15 24.51
CA GLY A 216 -7.05 -2.47 24.71
C GLY A 216 -6.46 -3.20 23.51
N GLY A 217 -6.19 -2.54 22.38
CA GLY A 217 -5.75 -3.20 21.14
C GLY A 217 -4.28 -3.01 20.74
N GLY A 218 -3.35 -2.69 21.62
CA GLY A 218 -1.94 -2.50 21.24
C GLY A 218 -1.68 -1.23 20.43
N GLU A 219 -2.60 -0.28 20.47
CA GLU A 219 -2.50 1.01 19.82
C GLU A 219 -1.34 1.82 20.40
N PHE A 220 -0.61 2.46 19.51
CA PHE A 220 0.52 3.31 19.89
C PHE A 220 0.00 4.65 20.43
N GLU A 221 0.26 4.91 21.69
CA GLU A 221 -0.19 6.11 22.39
C GLU A 221 0.83 7.25 22.36
N LEU A 222 0.35 8.48 22.59
CA LEU A 222 1.18 9.68 22.58
C LEU A 222 2.40 9.59 23.52
N GLN A 223 2.24 8.97 24.70
CA GLN A 223 3.32 8.77 25.67
C GLN A 223 4.45 7.89 25.15
N GLN A 224 4.18 7.04 24.16
CA GLN A 224 5.15 6.15 23.55
C GLN A 224 6.01 6.84 22.47
N LEU A 225 5.61 8.02 21.98
CA LEU A 225 6.38 8.77 20.99
C LEU A 225 7.82 9.03 21.46
N GLU A 226 7.98 9.60 22.65
CA GLU A 226 9.30 9.91 23.19
C GLU A 226 10.06 8.64 23.60
N MET A 227 9.37 7.73 24.25
CA MET A 227 9.96 6.50 24.78
C MET A 227 10.50 5.58 23.65
N ILE A 228 9.74 5.38 22.59
CA ILE A 228 10.02 4.40 21.52
C ILE A 228 10.66 5.09 20.32
N LEU A 229 10.09 6.20 19.84
CA LEU A 229 10.57 6.88 18.64
C LEU A 229 11.56 8.00 18.90
N LYS A 230 11.92 8.25 20.17
CA LYS A 230 12.80 9.38 20.56
C LYS A 230 12.31 10.70 19.97
N LEU A 231 11.01 10.89 19.95
CA LEU A 231 10.33 12.03 19.35
C LEU A 231 9.49 12.73 20.41
N SER A 232 9.85 13.96 20.76
CA SER A 232 9.03 14.76 21.67
C SER A 232 7.69 15.12 21.05
N VAL A 233 6.67 15.33 21.86
CA VAL A 233 5.34 15.78 21.39
C VAL A 233 5.47 17.13 20.68
N ASP A 234 6.31 18.03 21.16
CA ASP A 234 6.53 19.34 20.55
C ASP A 234 7.17 19.24 19.16
N ASP A 235 8.16 18.35 18.97
CA ASP A 235 8.77 18.11 17.66
C ASP A 235 7.79 17.45 16.69
N PHE A 236 6.96 16.51 17.17
CA PHE A 236 5.90 15.92 16.37
C PHE A 236 4.89 16.97 15.91
N MET A 237 4.43 17.83 16.82
CA MET A 237 3.50 18.90 16.51
C MET A 237 4.13 19.98 15.61
N ALA A 238 5.40 20.29 15.79
CA ALA A 238 6.13 21.20 14.91
C ALA A 238 6.22 20.65 13.49
N HIS A 239 6.55 19.36 13.35
CA HIS A 239 6.60 18.71 12.05
C HIS A 239 5.20 18.64 11.39
N ALA A 240 4.16 18.34 12.13
CA ALA A 240 2.78 18.29 11.63
C ALA A 240 2.32 19.63 10.98
N ARG A 241 2.91 20.77 11.38
CA ARG A 241 2.65 22.08 10.73
C ARG A 241 3.32 22.23 9.38
N THR A 242 4.31 21.42 9.06
CA THR A 242 5.10 21.51 7.81
C THR A 242 4.60 20.59 6.70
N VAL A 243 3.80 19.60 7.04
CA VAL A 243 3.26 18.63 6.06
C VAL A 243 1.88 19.02 5.57
N SER A 244 1.54 18.61 4.38
CA SER A 244 0.30 18.97 3.70
C SER A 244 -0.77 17.87 3.74
N SER A 245 -0.40 16.66 4.19
CA SER A 245 -1.30 15.51 4.15
C SER A 245 -1.05 14.50 5.26
N PRO A 246 -2.07 13.68 5.57
CA PRO A 246 -1.96 12.55 6.50
C PRO A 246 -0.89 11.53 6.12
N ASP A 247 -0.71 11.24 4.83
CA ASP A 247 0.29 10.29 4.37
C ASP A 247 1.71 10.81 4.57
N GLU A 248 1.95 12.11 4.42
CA GLU A 248 3.24 12.75 4.76
C GLU A 248 3.54 12.65 6.26
N LEU A 249 2.54 12.88 7.12
CA LEU A 249 2.70 12.71 8.55
C LEU A 249 2.99 11.25 8.92
N SER A 250 2.30 10.30 8.27
CA SER A 250 2.55 8.87 8.44
C SER A 250 3.96 8.50 8.03
N MET A 251 4.46 9.01 6.91
CA MET A 251 5.82 8.77 6.44
C MET A 251 6.88 9.33 7.38
N TYR A 252 6.62 10.45 8.05
CA TYR A 252 7.50 10.95 9.10
C TYR A 252 7.66 9.96 10.25
N ILE A 253 6.54 9.43 10.74
CA ILE A 253 6.55 8.37 11.79
C ILE A 253 7.26 7.10 11.28
N VAL A 254 7.01 6.69 10.05
CA VAL A 254 7.67 5.54 9.43
C VAL A 254 9.19 5.69 9.45
N LYS A 255 9.73 6.84 9.03
CA LYS A 255 11.17 7.10 9.03
C LYS A 255 11.76 7.03 10.44
N ARG A 256 11.08 7.62 11.43
CA ARG A 256 11.50 7.54 12.84
C ARG A 256 11.48 6.09 13.35
N LEU A 257 10.42 5.34 13.04
CA LEU A 257 10.28 3.94 13.42
C LEU A 257 11.40 3.06 12.80
N MET A 258 11.74 3.31 11.54
CA MET A 258 12.84 2.60 10.88
C MET A 258 14.18 2.88 11.56
N GLN A 259 14.42 4.09 12.02
CA GLN A 259 15.66 4.50 12.68
C GLN A 259 15.78 3.94 14.11
N GLU A 260 14.70 4.02 14.89
CA GLU A 260 14.76 3.74 16.34
C GLU A 260 14.47 2.27 16.68
N GLU A 261 13.49 1.65 16.01
CA GLU A 261 13.05 0.27 16.28
C GLU A 261 13.52 -0.74 15.23
N SER A 262 13.76 -0.29 14.01
CA SER A 262 14.21 -1.13 12.90
C SER A 262 13.41 -2.43 12.72
N PRO A 263 12.05 -2.41 12.68
CA PRO A 263 11.25 -3.62 12.58
C PRO A 263 11.59 -4.48 11.35
N SER A 264 11.38 -5.80 11.47
CA SER A 264 11.57 -6.73 10.36
C SER A 264 10.35 -6.83 9.45
N LEU A 265 9.15 -6.55 9.96
CA LEU A 265 7.91 -6.52 9.18
C LEU A 265 7.20 -5.19 9.44
N LEU A 266 7.14 -4.33 8.43
CA LEU A 266 6.52 -3.02 8.49
C LEU A 266 5.45 -2.90 7.40
N TRP A 267 4.22 -2.56 7.79
CA TRP A 267 3.11 -2.31 6.89
C TRP A 267 2.71 -0.84 6.95
N ILE A 268 2.67 -0.20 5.80
CA ILE A 268 2.34 1.21 5.67
C ILE A 268 1.11 1.31 4.78
N THR A 269 0.02 1.83 5.31
CA THR A 269 -1.17 2.13 4.51
C THR A 269 -1.18 3.62 4.21
N MET A 270 -1.20 3.97 2.93
CA MET A 270 -1.44 5.34 2.47
C MET A 270 -2.91 5.48 2.07
N HIS A 271 -3.47 6.68 2.18
CA HIS A 271 -4.91 6.88 1.95
C HIS A 271 -5.27 8.22 1.32
N ASP A 272 -4.31 9.10 1.04
CA ASP A 272 -4.56 10.43 0.48
C ASP A 272 -5.34 10.41 -0.83
N ILE A 273 -5.13 9.40 -1.67
CA ILE A 273 -5.77 9.27 -3.00
C ILE A 273 -7.29 9.12 -2.88
N ASP A 274 -7.81 8.68 -1.73
CA ASP A 274 -9.23 8.53 -1.50
C ASP A 274 -10.02 9.86 -1.47
N ILE A 275 -9.31 10.99 -1.46
CA ILE A 275 -9.89 12.32 -1.74
C ILE A 275 -10.68 12.35 -3.05
N ALA A 276 -10.44 11.41 -3.97
CA ALA A 276 -11.16 11.22 -5.21
C ALA A 276 -12.69 11.22 -5.02
N HIS A 277 -13.17 10.68 -3.91
CA HIS A 277 -14.60 10.68 -3.59
C HIS A 277 -15.21 12.07 -3.46
N SER A 278 -14.41 13.10 -3.20
CA SER A 278 -14.88 14.50 -3.19
C SER A 278 -15.28 15.02 -4.57
N GLY A 279 -14.93 14.31 -5.65
CA GLY A 279 -15.12 14.76 -7.03
C GLY A 279 -14.13 15.83 -7.49
N THR A 280 -13.17 16.22 -6.66
CA THR A 280 -12.16 17.23 -7.00
C THR A 280 -10.98 16.56 -7.68
N TYR A 281 -11.00 16.52 -9.02
CA TYR A 281 -9.99 15.84 -9.84
C TYR A 281 -8.56 16.32 -9.58
N SER A 282 -8.35 17.62 -9.39
CA SER A 282 -7.02 18.16 -9.09
C SER A 282 -6.44 17.64 -7.79
N LEU A 283 -7.25 17.52 -6.73
CA LEU A 283 -6.81 16.96 -5.45
C LEU A 283 -6.48 15.47 -5.55
N TYR A 284 -7.25 14.74 -6.35
CA TYR A 284 -6.99 13.33 -6.62
C TYR A 284 -5.64 13.14 -7.34
N VAL A 285 -5.37 13.92 -8.38
CA VAL A 285 -4.09 13.88 -9.10
C VAL A 285 -2.92 14.31 -8.20
N ASP A 286 -3.10 15.35 -7.39
CA ASP A 286 -2.07 15.79 -6.45
C ASP A 286 -1.75 14.73 -5.39
N ALA A 287 -2.76 13.98 -4.95
CA ALA A 287 -2.57 12.86 -4.04
C ALA A 287 -1.77 11.72 -4.70
N ILE A 288 -2.04 11.39 -5.97
CA ILE A 288 -1.24 10.42 -6.74
C ILE A 288 0.23 10.85 -6.81
N ARG A 289 0.50 12.11 -7.19
CA ARG A 289 1.87 12.67 -7.25
C ARG A 289 2.59 12.61 -5.91
N ARG A 290 1.87 12.89 -4.84
CA ARG A 290 2.40 12.81 -3.47
C ARG A 290 2.75 11.38 -3.09
N THR A 291 1.85 10.44 -3.33
CA THR A 291 2.08 9.02 -3.02
C THR A 291 3.25 8.45 -3.82
N ASP A 292 3.38 8.80 -5.10
CA ASP A 292 4.53 8.45 -5.95
C ASP A 292 5.86 8.93 -5.33
N ARG A 293 5.92 10.20 -4.93
CA ARG A 293 7.10 10.79 -4.27
C ARG A 293 7.42 10.10 -2.95
N LEU A 294 6.41 9.85 -2.10
CA LEU A 294 6.59 9.20 -0.80
C LEU A 294 7.12 7.77 -0.93
N CYS A 295 6.66 7.01 -1.93
CA CYS A 295 7.20 5.69 -2.23
C CYS A 295 8.69 5.74 -2.61
N ALA A 296 9.11 6.71 -3.42
CA ALA A 296 10.51 6.88 -3.78
C ALA A 296 11.37 7.33 -2.59
N GLU A 297 10.86 8.23 -1.76
CA GLU A 297 11.54 8.64 -0.52
C GLU A 297 11.73 7.46 0.44
N LEU A 298 10.70 6.62 0.60
CA LEU A 298 10.81 5.41 1.40
C LEU A 298 11.89 4.47 0.84
N TRP A 299 11.92 4.26 -0.49
CA TRP A 299 12.94 3.43 -1.11
C TRP A 299 14.35 3.97 -0.89
N LYS A 300 14.55 5.28 -0.99
CA LYS A 300 15.83 5.94 -0.65
C LYS A 300 16.19 5.72 0.82
N THR A 301 15.23 5.81 1.73
CA THR A 301 15.44 5.51 3.16
C THR A 301 15.86 4.06 3.36
N VAL A 302 15.17 3.09 2.72
CA VAL A 302 15.56 1.67 2.76
C VAL A 302 17.01 1.44 2.30
N GLN A 303 17.44 2.16 1.27
CA GLN A 303 18.79 2.02 0.73
C GLN A 303 19.87 2.68 1.60
N SER A 304 19.52 3.71 2.36
CA SER A 304 20.47 4.49 3.18
C SER A 304 20.55 4.03 4.63
N GLU A 305 19.48 3.48 5.19
CA GLU A 305 19.46 3.03 6.59
C GLU A 305 20.24 1.72 6.75
N PRO A 306 21.27 1.68 7.63
CA PRO A 306 22.17 0.51 7.76
C PRO A 306 21.46 -0.79 8.07
N GLU A 307 20.37 -0.76 8.86
CA GLU A 307 19.60 -1.93 9.24
C GLU A 307 18.72 -2.48 8.09
N TYR A 308 18.49 -1.70 7.03
CA TYR A 308 17.62 -2.04 5.90
C TYR A 308 18.39 -2.27 4.61
N ALA A 309 19.51 -1.58 4.42
CA ALA A 309 20.26 -1.63 3.18
C ALA A 309 20.73 -3.04 2.84
N GLY A 310 20.36 -3.52 1.65
CA GLY A 310 20.79 -4.81 1.09
C GLY A 310 20.07 -6.05 1.63
N ASN A 311 19.20 -5.94 2.64
CA ASN A 311 18.47 -7.07 3.22
C ASN A 311 16.96 -6.89 3.26
N THR A 312 16.43 -5.82 2.67
CA THR A 312 15.00 -5.46 2.67
C THR A 312 14.35 -5.73 1.32
N THR A 313 13.16 -6.30 1.36
CA THR A 313 12.25 -6.34 0.22
C THR A 313 11.09 -5.38 0.49
N LEU A 314 10.83 -4.47 -0.45
CA LEU A 314 9.73 -3.52 -0.43
C LEU A 314 8.67 -3.96 -1.44
N PHE A 315 7.44 -4.10 -0.97
CA PHE A 315 6.25 -4.28 -1.82
C PHE A 315 5.43 -2.99 -1.85
N ILE A 316 5.01 -2.59 -3.03
CA ILE A 316 4.10 -1.47 -3.25
C ILE A 316 2.95 -1.96 -4.11
N LEU A 317 1.72 -1.83 -3.62
CA LEU A 317 0.53 -2.24 -4.36
C LEU A 317 -0.69 -1.43 -3.90
N PRO A 318 -1.63 -1.06 -4.81
CA PRO A 318 -2.93 -0.57 -4.39
C PRO A 318 -3.75 -1.69 -3.73
N ASP A 319 -4.65 -1.31 -2.85
CA ASP A 319 -5.65 -2.22 -2.27
C ASP A 319 -6.67 -2.67 -3.33
N PHE A 320 -6.98 -1.80 -4.29
CA PHE A 320 -7.76 -2.04 -5.51
C PHE A 320 -7.59 -0.85 -6.49
N GLY A 321 -8.32 -0.87 -7.62
CA GLY A 321 -8.36 0.22 -8.60
C GLY A 321 -9.55 1.17 -8.38
N ARG A 322 -9.91 1.95 -9.43
CA ARG A 322 -11.13 2.76 -9.47
C ARG A 322 -11.92 2.48 -10.74
N ASP A 323 -13.20 2.84 -10.72
CA ASP A 323 -14.14 2.56 -11.79
C ASP A 323 -13.70 3.20 -13.13
N ALA A 324 -14.04 2.53 -14.22
CA ALA A 324 -13.90 3.11 -15.55
C ALA A 324 -14.90 4.26 -15.77
N ASP A 325 -14.59 5.16 -16.71
CA ASP A 325 -15.50 6.22 -17.16
C ASP A 325 -16.47 5.65 -18.21
N GLU A 326 -17.36 4.75 -17.79
CA GLU A 326 -18.37 4.18 -18.69
C GLU A 326 -19.64 5.04 -18.76
N ASP A 327 -19.84 5.92 -17.78
CA ASP A 327 -20.96 6.86 -17.73
C ASP A 327 -20.64 8.14 -18.53
N PRO A 328 -21.65 8.80 -19.13
CA PRO A 328 -21.46 10.04 -19.89
C PRO A 328 -20.80 11.19 -19.11
N GLY A 329 -20.78 11.12 -17.78
CA GLY A 329 -20.20 12.13 -16.90
C GLY A 329 -18.68 12.07 -16.76
N GLY A 330 -18.03 10.98 -17.16
CA GLY A 330 -16.57 10.81 -17.05
C GLY A 330 -16.03 10.90 -15.61
N ASN A 331 -16.77 10.41 -14.63
CA ASN A 331 -16.49 10.57 -13.19
C ASN A 331 -16.12 9.27 -12.46
N GLY A 332 -15.73 8.22 -13.20
CA GLY A 332 -15.35 6.91 -12.64
C GLY A 332 -14.26 6.99 -11.58
N PHE A 333 -13.35 7.97 -11.67
CA PHE A 333 -12.30 8.19 -10.66
C PHE A 333 -12.85 8.41 -9.23
N GLN A 334 -14.11 8.83 -9.09
CA GLN A 334 -14.75 9.04 -7.78
C GLN A 334 -15.15 7.75 -7.09
N HIS A 335 -15.21 6.63 -7.81
CA HIS A 335 -15.83 5.40 -7.32
C HIS A 335 -14.89 4.19 -7.44
N HIS A 336 -15.17 3.17 -6.62
CA HIS A 336 -14.55 1.85 -6.69
C HIS A 336 -15.61 0.77 -6.41
N ARG A 337 -16.54 0.60 -7.35
CA ARG A 337 -17.66 -0.33 -7.19
C ARG A 337 -17.22 -1.77 -7.40
N THR A 338 -17.67 -2.66 -6.53
CA THR A 338 -17.30 -4.10 -6.56
C THR A 338 -17.64 -4.78 -7.90
N GLY A 339 -18.63 -4.27 -8.63
CA GLY A 339 -19.00 -4.79 -9.96
C GLY A 339 -18.12 -4.33 -11.11
N ASP A 340 -17.28 -3.31 -10.93
CA ASP A 340 -16.43 -2.76 -11.99
C ASP A 340 -15.09 -3.53 -12.09
N ALA A 341 -14.70 -3.92 -13.30
CA ALA A 341 -13.47 -4.68 -13.54
C ALA A 341 -12.21 -3.83 -13.36
N ALA A 342 -12.26 -2.53 -13.65
CA ALA A 342 -11.14 -1.62 -13.46
C ALA A 342 -10.87 -1.39 -11.98
N SER A 343 -11.94 -1.31 -11.17
CA SER A 343 -11.80 -1.24 -9.71
C SER A 343 -11.19 -2.50 -9.10
N ARG A 344 -11.43 -3.67 -9.71
CA ARG A 344 -10.89 -4.94 -9.21
C ARG A 344 -9.47 -5.24 -9.63
N THR A 345 -8.98 -4.61 -10.70
CA THR A 345 -7.67 -4.95 -11.29
C THR A 345 -6.68 -3.82 -11.06
N THR A 346 -5.58 -4.16 -10.43
CA THR A 346 -4.50 -3.24 -10.12
C THR A 346 -3.13 -3.86 -10.44
N TRP A 347 -2.07 -3.34 -9.88
CA TRP A 347 -0.69 -3.75 -10.07
C TRP A 347 0.01 -4.02 -8.74
N MET A 348 1.17 -4.66 -8.79
CA MET A 348 2.08 -4.80 -7.65
C MET A 348 3.52 -4.64 -8.12
N MET A 349 4.32 -4.02 -7.29
CA MET A 349 5.75 -3.84 -7.47
C MET A 349 6.49 -4.45 -6.29
N ALA A 350 7.56 -5.21 -6.57
CA ALA A 350 8.47 -5.71 -5.56
C ALA A 350 9.89 -5.25 -5.88
N LEU A 351 10.61 -4.72 -4.87
CA LEU A 351 11.97 -4.18 -5.01
C LEU A 351 12.89 -4.74 -3.92
N GLY A 352 14.16 -4.83 -4.21
CA GLY A 352 15.22 -5.06 -3.23
C GLY A 352 15.69 -6.50 -3.10
N ALA A 353 15.99 -6.93 -1.88
CA ALA A 353 16.66 -8.19 -1.63
C ALA A 353 15.85 -9.39 -2.12
N GLY A 354 16.47 -10.22 -2.97
CA GLY A 354 15.87 -11.43 -3.52
C GLY A 354 14.86 -11.18 -4.66
N VAL A 355 14.75 -9.94 -5.15
CA VAL A 355 13.85 -9.60 -6.26
C VAL A 355 14.62 -9.35 -7.54
N ARG A 356 14.13 -9.83 -8.67
CA ARG A 356 14.69 -9.54 -9.99
C ARG A 356 14.35 -8.09 -10.38
N GLN A 357 15.34 -7.39 -10.92
CA GLN A 357 15.19 -5.99 -11.33
C GLN A 357 14.80 -5.88 -12.80
N GLY A 358 13.98 -4.87 -13.13
CA GLY A 358 13.60 -4.52 -14.49
C GLY A 358 12.77 -5.59 -15.21
N VAL A 359 12.03 -6.40 -14.47
CA VAL A 359 11.20 -7.47 -15.05
C VAL A 359 9.72 -7.16 -14.90
N VAL A 360 8.98 -7.31 -15.99
CA VAL A 360 7.53 -7.14 -16.02
C VAL A 360 6.85 -8.48 -16.20
N TYR A 361 5.94 -8.81 -15.30
CA TYR A 361 5.12 -10.01 -15.34
C TYR A 361 3.68 -9.65 -15.70
N ASP A 362 3.29 -9.99 -16.92
CA ASP A 362 1.94 -9.73 -17.44
C ASP A 362 1.07 -10.98 -17.38
N ARG A 363 0.72 -11.37 -16.18
CA ARG A 363 -0.18 -12.50 -15.92
C ARG A 363 -1.14 -12.22 -14.77
N PRO A 364 -2.34 -12.82 -14.78
CA PRO A 364 -3.27 -12.69 -13.66
C PRO A 364 -2.68 -13.31 -12.38
N MET A 365 -2.87 -12.60 -11.27
CA MET A 365 -2.64 -13.06 -9.91
C MET A 365 -3.68 -12.46 -8.96
N GLN A 366 -3.81 -13.03 -7.79
CA GLN A 366 -4.74 -12.52 -6.79
C GLN A 366 -4.01 -11.65 -5.76
N SER A 367 -4.69 -10.63 -5.26
CA SER A 367 -4.15 -9.75 -4.21
C SER A 367 -3.79 -10.53 -2.94
N ILE A 368 -4.54 -11.57 -2.61
CA ILE A 368 -4.29 -12.46 -1.46
C ILE A 368 -3.05 -13.36 -1.63
N ASP A 369 -2.43 -13.40 -2.79
CA ASP A 369 -1.16 -14.14 -3.02
C ASP A 369 0.03 -13.47 -2.31
N LEU A 370 -0.15 -12.24 -1.81
CA LEU A 370 0.90 -11.50 -1.08
C LEU A 370 1.34 -12.23 0.19
N VAL A 371 0.42 -12.62 1.07
CA VAL A 371 0.75 -13.22 2.39
C VAL A 371 1.56 -14.51 2.28
N PRO A 372 1.16 -15.50 1.45
CA PRO A 372 1.99 -16.69 1.27
C PRO A 372 3.34 -16.40 0.59
N SER A 373 3.44 -15.34 -0.21
CA SER A 373 4.73 -14.90 -0.78
C SER A 373 5.65 -14.32 0.29
N LEU A 374 5.13 -13.47 1.18
CA LEU A 374 5.86 -12.97 2.34
C LEU A 374 6.33 -14.12 3.25
N GLY A 375 5.43 -15.09 3.49
CA GLY A 375 5.75 -16.30 4.27
C GLY A 375 6.92 -17.08 3.69
N ALA A 376 6.87 -17.36 2.40
CA ALA A 376 7.95 -18.09 1.71
C ALA A 376 9.27 -17.33 1.72
N MET A 377 9.25 -15.99 1.57
CA MET A 377 10.45 -15.15 1.57
C MET A 377 11.04 -14.94 2.97
N MET A 378 10.25 -14.94 4.04
CA MET A 378 10.69 -14.70 5.42
C MET A 378 10.84 -15.99 6.23
N GLY A 379 10.30 -17.12 5.76
CA GLY A 379 10.43 -18.43 6.42
C GLY A 379 9.34 -18.73 7.45
N PHE A 380 8.12 -18.17 7.31
CA PHE A 380 6.96 -18.54 8.09
C PHE A 380 5.85 -19.17 7.21
N SER A 381 4.92 -19.91 7.81
CA SER A 381 3.88 -20.64 7.09
C SER A 381 2.49 -20.06 7.36
N PRO A 382 1.87 -19.31 6.43
CA PRO A 382 0.53 -18.79 6.60
C PRO A 382 -0.53 -19.87 6.29
N ALA A 383 -0.67 -20.83 7.17
CA ALA A 383 -1.45 -22.07 6.97
C ALA A 383 -2.94 -21.85 6.69
N LEU A 384 -3.52 -20.72 7.09
CA LEU A 384 -4.93 -20.40 6.86
C LEU A 384 -5.14 -19.38 5.70
N SER A 385 -4.06 -18.91 5.07
CA SER A 385 -4.16 -18.10 3.86
C SER A 385 -4.67 -18.93 2.68
N GLN A 386 -5.52 -18.34 1.85
CA GLN A 386 -6.08 -18.97 0.64
C GLN A 386 -5.32 -18.62 -0.62
N GLY A 387 -4.42 -17.65 -0.55
CA GLY A 387 -3.54 -17.27 -1.66
C GLY A 387 -2.46 -18.32 -1.96
N LYS A 388 -1.68 -18.07 -3.00
CA LYS A 388 -0.55 -18.92 -3.41
C LYS A 388 0.72 -18.10 -3.50
N PRO A 389 1.89 -18.66 -3.11
CA PRO A 389 3.15 -17.95 -3.27
C PRO A 389 3.40 -17.54 -4.73
N ILE A 390 3.86 -16.33 -4.93
CA ILE A 390 4.23 -15.80 -6.25
C ILE A 390 5.59 -16.39 -6.64
N LYS A 391 5.59 -17.31 -7.59
CA LYS A 391 6.76 -18.10 -7.97
C LYS A 391 7.94 -17.25 -8.44
N GLU A 392 7.67 -16.11 -9.06
CA GLU A 392 8.66 -15.19 -9.59
C GLU A 392 9.45 -14.45 -8.50
N LEU A 393 9.00 -14.53 -7.26
CA LEU A 393 9.63 -13.92 -6.08
C LEU A 393 10.41 -14.93 -5.20
N LEU A 394 10.42 -16.22 -5.59
CA LEU A 394 11.03 -17.32 -4.81
C LEU A 394 12.36 -17.80 -5.37
#